data_cb00a3f5e17bd752a07f64db979dffde
#
_entry.id   cb00a3f5e17bd752a07f64db979dffde
#
_cell.length_a   1.000
_cell.length_b   1.000
_cell.length_c   1.000
_cell.angle_alpha   90.00
_cell.angle_beta   90.00
_cell.angle_gamma   90.00
#
_symmetry.space_group_name_H-M   'P 1'
#
loop_
_entity.id
_entity.type
_entity.pdbx_description
1 polymer ?
#
loop_
_entity_poly.entity_id
_entity_poly.type
_entity_poly.pdbx_seq_one_letter_code
_entity_poly.pdbx_strand_id
1 'polypeptide(L)'
;LPICTWQRITFSTAFYTDWNKNIHYETSGDTLQDYPIFPNYDYQPIIYPTRGAFQYIRWMDFNVGFNGRVNYAYDWGKLGKGNMLGGVEWNRYTLYDSEYLEGMNFKEIVRTWIEKRLYTGHEMNTDAFFQIKHNLHKNWIVNAGIRYDYKRRSNKRTLQAFSPRLSLIYLRNGLNIKASYSRAFVDAPYYYRNNEMDTYSGGENLQAEYLSSYQVTCAYHHSPSHIDVECNLFYNRASHFLFTQPETRVYENAGSLDMGGVEVVARYKADRLSLDGNLCFQKVLNYTNFFVTDGSVNNVPGFSMNLVANYFLLKKKVQSWSAHLKLNCSSHCYTQVSVLEDGLNGDATN
;
A
#
# COMPACT_ATOMS: atom_id res chain seq x y z
N LEU A 1 23.06 14.06 2.42
CA LEU A 1 22.52 14.04 3.80
C LEU A 1 23.66 14.34 4.75
N PRO A 2 23.67 15.48 5.47
CA PRO A 2 24.65 15.70 6.52
C PRO A 2 24.38 14.70 7.66
N ILE A 3 25.37 13.86 7.93
CA ILE A 3 25.40 12.93 9.05
C ILE A 3 26.52 13.38 9.99
N CYS A 4 26.18 13.72 11.20
CA CYS A 4 27.14 14.02 12.25
C CYS A 4 27.10 12.90 13.28
N THR A 5 28.24 12.26 13.53
CA THR A 5 28.35 11.16 14.49
C THR A 5 29.25 11.61 15.64
N TRP A 6 28.75 11.48 16.85
CA TRP A 6 29.54 11.73 18.06
C TRP A 6 29.41 10.52 18.98
N GLN A 7 30.45 9.69 19.03
CA GLN A 7 30.54 8.45 19.81
C GLN A 7 29.29 7.53 19.70
N ARG A 8 28.21 7.81 20.47
CA ARG A 8 26.98 7.02 20.55
C ARG A 8 25.77 7.70 19.93
N ILE A 9 25.93 8.91 19.45
CA ILE A 9 24.84 9.73 18.89
C ILE A 9 25.10 9.98 17.42
N THR A 10 24.10 9.75 16.60
CA THR A 10 24.12 10.09 15.18
C THR A 10 22.96 11.01 14.87
N PHE A 11 23.28 12.17 14.27
CA PHE A 11 22.29 13.11 13.75
C PHE A 11 22.22 12.99 12.23
N SER A 12 21.04 12.97 11.69
CA SER A 12 20.84 13.07 10.24
C SER A 12 19.72 14.03 9.94
N THR A 13 19.93 14.87 8.92
CA THR A 13 18.91 15.80 8.44
C THR A 13 18.85 15.74 6.92
N ALA A 14 17.65 15.94 6.37
CA ALA A 14 17.46 16.08 4.93
C ALA A 14 16.46 17.19 4.65
N PHE A 15 16.78 17.98 3.64
CA PHE A 15 15.84 18.85 2.94
C PHE A 15 15.61 18.28 1.56
N TYR A 16 14.39 18.35 1.09
CA TYR A 16 14.05 17.90 -0.25
C TYR A 16 13.00 18.81 -0.89
N THR A 17 13.05 18.86 -2.19
CA THR A 17 12.02 19.52 -3.00
C THR A 17 11.74 18.65 -4.20
N ASP A 18 10.46 18.47 -4.52
CA ASP A 18 10.01 17.78 -5.73
C ASP A 18 9.09 18.72 -6.50
N TRP A 19 9.30 18.78 -7.78
CA TRP A 19 8.42 19.52 -8.68
C TRP A 19 7.97 18.56 -9.77
N ASN A 20 6.66 18.41 -9.92
CA ASN A 20 6.06 17.49 -10.87
C ASN A 20 5.12 18.22 -11.82
N LYS A 21 5.19 17.82 -13.08
CA LYS A 21 4.21 18.12 -14.10
C LYS A 21 3.64 16.80 -14.60
N ASN A 22 2.39 16.55 -14.31
CA ASN A 22 1.69 15.35 -14.73
C ASN A 22 0.79 15.71 -15.90
N ILE A 23 0.83 14.92 -16.95
CA ILE A 23 -0.02 15.05 -18.13
C ILE A 23 -0.58 13.66 -18.42
N HIS A 24 -1.89 13.58 -18.45
CA HIS A 24 -2.61 12.38 -18.81
C HIS A 24 -3.43 12.62 -20.06
N TYR A 25 -3.29 11.73 -21.02
CA TYR A 25 -4.09 11.71 -22.25
C TYR A 25 -4.90 10.44 -22.25
N GLU A 26 -6.19 10.56 -22.44
CA GLU A 26 -7.09 9.44 -22.62
C GLU A 26 -7.82 9.59 -23.95
N THR A 27 -7.88 8.52 -24.73
CA THR A 27 -8.58 8.49 -26.02
C THR A 27 -9.69 7.46 -25.95
N SER A 28 -10.88 7.87 -26.34
CA SER A 28 -11.99 6.94 -26.55
C SER A 28 -12.00 6.41 -27.97
N GLY A 29 -12.21 5.10 -28.14
CA GLY A 29 -12.43 4.49 -29.45
C GLY A 29 -13.82 4.73 -30.03
N ASP A 30 -14.72 5.30 -29.26
CA ASP A 30 -16.12 5.50 -29.62
C ASP A 30 -16.38 6.86 -30.25
N THR A 31 -17.30 6.89 -31.18
CA THR A 31 -17.77 8.11 -31.86
C THR A 31 -18.93 8.78 -31.12
N LEU A 32 -19.58 8.06 -30.25
CA LEU A 32 -20.68 8.51 -29.42
C LEU A 32 -20.29 8.30 -27.98
N GLN A 33 -20.16 9.37 -27.23
CA GLN A 33 -20.02 9.29 -25.79
C GLN A 33 -21.33 9.73 -25.14
N ASP A 34 -22.16 8.75 -24.82
CA ASP A 34 -23.21 8.95 -23.85
C ASP A 34 -22.58 8.96 -22.46
N TYR A 35 -22.07 10.09 -22.03
CA TYR A 35 -21.78 10.26 -20.62
C TYR A 35 -23.10 10.32 -19.87
N PRO A 36 -23.28 9.51 -18.81
CA PRO A 36 -24.44 9.62 -17.97
C PRO A 36 -24.53 11.06 -17.47
N ILE A 37 -25.69 11.63 -17.67
CA ILE A 37 -26.00 12.99 -17.25
C ILE A 37 -25.87 13.04 -15.73
N PHE A 38 -24.85 13.71 -15.23
CA PHE A 38 -24.80 14.01 -13.80
C PHE A 38 -25.97 14.95 -13.47
N PRO A 39 -26.75 14.67 -12.42
CA PRO A 39 -28.00 15.39 -12.16
C PRO A 39 -27.86 16.90 -11.94
N ASN A 40 -26.66 17.44 -11.90
CA ASN A 40 -26.38 18.83 -11.62
C ASN A 40 -25.79 19.64 -12.81
N TYR A 41 -25.72 19.04 -14.00
CA TYR A 41 -25.18 19.73 -15.18
C TYR A 41 -26.14 19.60 -16.36
N ASP A 42 -26.50 20.73 -16.96
CA ASP A 42 -27.21 20.80 -18.25
C ASP A 42 -26.27 20.31 -19.37
N TYR A 43 -26.13 19.02 -19.51
CA TYR A 43 -25.24 18.40 -20.46
C TYR A 43 -25.97 18.07 -21.75
N GLN A 44 -25.54 18.65 -22.86
CA GLN A 44 -25.92 18.20 -24.19
C GLN A 44 -24.97 17.09 -24.60
N PRO A 45 -25.43 15.95 -25.08
CA PRO A 45 -24.55 14.87 -25.57
C PRO A 45 -23.72 15.44 -26.74
N ILE A 46 -22.41 15.26 -26.66
CA ILE A 46 -21.49 15.67 -27.71
C ILE A 46 -21.26 14.48 -28.63
N ILE A 47 -21.68 14.57 -29.86
CA ILE A 47 -21.39 13.59 -30.89
C ILE A 47 -20.06 13.97 -31.53
N TYR A 48 -19.09 13.10 -31.38
CA TYR A 48 -17.80 13.23 -32.06
C TYR A 48 -17.88 12.60 -33.45
N PRO A 49 -17.66 13.36 -34.52
CA PRO A 49 -17.81 12.87 -35.89
C PRO A 49 -16.71 11.88 -36.31
N THR A 50 -15.65 11.79 -35.52
CA THR A 50 -14.53 10.87 -35.77
C THR A 50 -14.16 10.11 -34.49
N ARG A 51 -13.73 8.86 -34.64
CA ARG A 51 -13.13 8.12 -33.56
C ARG A 51 -11.93 8.88 -32.99
N GLY A 52 -11.78 8.89 -31.68
CA GLY A 52 -10.63 9.51 -31.04
C GLY A 52 -10.94 10.79 -30.29
N ALA A 53 -12.15 10.89 -29.70
CA ALA A 53 -12.36 11.85 -28.63
C ALA A 53 -11.25 11.70 -27.61
N PHE A 54 -10.67 12.79 -27.15
CA PHE A 54 -9.63 12.75 -26.18
C PHE A 54 -9.96 13.62 -24.97
N GLN A 55 -9.46 13.19 -23.83
CA GLN A 55 -9.41 13.95 -22.61
C GLN A 55 -7.95 14.24 -22.28
N TYR A 56 -7.70 15.47 -21.91
CA TYR A 56 -6.38 15.94 -21.48
C TYR A 56 -6.49 16.48 -20.07
N ILE A 57 -5.74 15.89 -19.18
CA ILE A 57 -5.66 16.32 -17.80
C ILE A 57 -4.21 16.69 -17.51
N ARG A 58 -4.00 17.88 -17.02
CA ARG A 58 -2.69 18.37 -16.60
C ARG A 58 -2.77 18.92 -15.20
N TRP A 59 -1.82 18.59 -14.37
CA TRP A 59 -1.61 19.26 -13.09
C TRP A 59 -0.14 19.45 -12.79
N MET A 60 0.14 20.50 -12.04
CA MET A 60 1.47 20.83 -11.58
C MET A 60 1.47 20.91 -10.06
N ASP A 61 2.40 20.22 -9.43
CA ASP A 61 2.56 20.20 -8.00
C ASP A 61 4.01 20.44 -7.57
N PHE A 62 4.14 20.91 -6.36
CA PHE A 62 5.40 21.17 -5.71
C PHE A 62 5.34 20.65 -4.28
N ASN A 63 6.37 19.91 -3.89
CA ASN A 63 6.54 19.41 -2.53
C ASN A 63 7.88 19.90 -1.98
N VAL A 64 7.86 20.43 -0.76
CA VAL A 64 9.05 20.80 -0.01
C VAL A 64 8.98 20.17 1.36
N GLY A 65 10.09 19.63 1.83
CA GLY A 65 10.11 18.99 3.12
C GLY A 65 11.47 18.98 3.80
N PHE A 66 11.38 18.69 5.07
CA PHE A 66 12.50 18.54 5.97
C PHE A 66 12.29 17.31 6.85
N ASN A 67 13.34 16.55 7.10
CA ASN A 67 13.36 15.57 8.16
C ASN A 67 14.64 15.70 9.00
N GLY A 68 14.48 15.49 10.31
CA GLY A 68 15.56 15.45 11.27
C GLY A 68 15.44 14.21 12.14
N ARG A 69 16.54 13.49 12.34
CA ARG A 69 16.57 12.25 13.12
C ARG A 69 17.77 12.22 14.04
N VAL A 70 17.55 11.67 15.23
CA VAL A 70 18.59 11.42 16.23
C VAL A 70 18.56 9.94 16.57
N ASN A 71 19.68 9.30 16.44
CA ASN A 71 19.85 7.92 16.89
C ASN A 71 20.86 7.88 18.04
N TYR A 72 20.49 7.21 19.13
CA TYR A 72 21.30 7.06 20.33
C TYR A 72 21.49 5.59 20.67
N ALA A 73 22.73 5.12 20.60
CA ALA A 73 23.09 3.77 21.05
C ALA A 73 23.49 3.81 22.52
N TYR A 74 22.88 2.95 23.33
CA TYR A 74 23.12 2.85 24.76
C TYR A 74 23.47 1.46 25.24
N ASP A 75 24.21 1.41 26.34
CA ASP A 75 24.54 0.19 27.06
C ASP A 75 24.36 0.48 28.57
N TRP A 76 23.36 -0.16 29.17
CA TRP A 76 23.03 -0.03 30.59
C TRP A 76 23.55 -1.22 31.39
N GLY A 77 24.58 -1.91 30.91
CA GLY A 77 25.22 -3.04 31.57
C GLY A 77 24.25 -4.20 31.76
N LYS A 78 23.99 -4.56 33.02
CA LYS A 78 23.09 -5.68 33.38
C LYS A 78 21.63 -5.48 32.93
N LEU A 79 21.19 -4.26 32.74
CA LEU A 79 19.83 -3.94 32.28
C LEU A 79 19.67 -4.09 30.75
N GLY A 80 20.77 -4.35 30.02
CA GLY A 80 20.76 -4.57 28.60
C GLY A 80 21.29 -3.38 27.80
N LYS A 81 21.29 -3.55 26.49
CA LYS A 81 21.78 -2.57 25.53
C LYS A 81 20.80 -2.40 24.38
N GLY A 82 20.87 -1.27 23.75
CA GLY A 82 19.94 -0.99 22.66
C GLY A 82 20.21 0.31 21.94
N ASN A 83 19.18 0.75 21.26
CA ASN A 83 19.24 1.97 20.49
C ASN A 83 17.86 2.65 20.55
N MET A 84 17.88 3.97 20.63
CA MET A 84 16.72 4.86 20.55
C MET A 84 16.83 5.71 19.32
N LEU A 85 15.76 5.83 18.58
CA LEU A 85 15.63 6.67 17.41
C LEU A 85 14.43 7.60 17.60
N GLY A 86 14.65 8.88 17.52
CA GLY A 86 13.59 9.89 17.50
C GLY A 86 13.75 10.82 16.31
N GLY A 87 12.67 11.40 15.86
CA GLY A 87 12.74 12.34 14.74
C GLY A 87 11.46 13.10 14.51
N VAL A 88 11.59 14.12 13.68
CA VAL A 88 10.50 14.96 13.20
C VAL A 88 10.58 15.05 11.69
N GLU A 89 9.43 15.09 11.06
CA GLU A 89 9.28 15.30 9.63
C GLU A 89 8.27 16.42 9.40
N TRP A 90 8.54 17.25 8.44
CA TRP A 90 7.63 18.29 8.00
C TRP A 90 7.66 18.36 6.49
N ASN A 91 6.50 18.44 5.87
CA ASN A 91 6.41 18.72 4.45
C ASN A 91 5.20 19.60 4.12
N ARG A 92 5.31 20.30 3.01
CA ARG A 92 4.24 21.06 2.40
C ARG A 92 4.11 20.67 0.94
N TYR A 93 2.97 20.09 0.63
CA TYR A 93 2.52 19.79 -0.72
C TYR A 93 1.67 20.96 -1.23
N THR A 94 1.86 21.37 -2.47
CA THR A 94 1.10 22.43 -3.12
C THR A 94 0.78 22.01 -4.54
N LEU A 95 -0.49 21.86 -4.85
CA LEU A 95 -0.98 21.75 -6.21
C LEU A 95 -1.37 23.17 -6.65
N TYR A 96 -0.60 23.74 -7.56
CA TYR A 96 -0.73 25.15 -7.92
C TYR A 96 -1.35 25.40 -9.30
N ASP A 97 -1.42 24.38 -10.15
CA ASP A 97 -2.03 24.47 -11.46
C ASP A 97 -2.71 23.15 -11.82
N SER A 98 -3.88 23.25 -12.45
CA SER A 98 -4.59 22.11 -13.04
C SER A 98 -5.41 22.56 -14.22
N GLU A 99 -5.51 21.74 -15.24
CA GLU A 99 -6.23 21.96 -16.47
C GLU A 99 -6.89 20.69 -16.93
N TYR A 100 -8.13 20.78 -17.38
CA TYR A 100 -8.85 19.70 -18.02
C TYR A 100 -9.40 20.20 -19.36
N LEU A 101 -9.14 19.46 -20.42
CA LEU A 101 -9.61 19.74 -21.77
C LEU A 101 -10.25 18.50 -22.36
N GLU A 102 -11.36 18.68 -23.05
CA GLU A 102 -11.94 17.69 -23.95
C GLU A 102 -11.88 18.18 -25.38
N GLY A 103 -11.62 17.27 -26.31
CA GLY A 103 -11.52 17.66 -27.70
C GLY A 103 -11.72 16.50 -28.68
N MET A 104 -11.82 16.85 -29.95
CA MET A 104 -11.80 15.92 -31.05
C MET A 104 -10.38 15.75 -31.57
N ASN A 105 -9.91 14.51 -31.64
CA ASN A 105 -8.66 14.08 -32.28
C ASN A 105 -7.40 14.95 -32.00
N PHE A 106 -7.22 15.42 -30.78
CA PHE A 106 -6.09 16.26 -30.34
C PHE A 106 -5.94 17.62 -31.03
N LYS A 107 -6.78 17.99 -31.98
CA LYS A 107 -6.69 19.22 -32.76
C LYS A 107 -7.82 20.20 -32.48
N GLU A 108 -9.01 19.71 -32.28
CA GLU A 108 -10.20 20.52 -32.05
C GLU A 108 -10.68 20.35 -30.62
N ILE A 109 -10.45 21.34 -29.80
CA ILE A 109 -10.95 21.38 -28.43
C ILE A 109 -12.41 21.81 -28.49
N VAL A 110 -13.32 20.89 -28.18
CA VAL A 110 -14.75 21.13 -28.18
C VAL A 110 -15.19 21.81 -26.89
N ARG A 111 -14.52 21.47 -25.80
CA ARG A 111 -14.85 22.03 -24.49
C ARG A 111 -13.59 22.21 -23.66
N THR A 112 -13.43 23.42 -23.18
CA THR A 112 -12.40 23.75 -22.20
C THR A 112 -13.09 23.90 -20.86
N TRP A 113 -12.88 22.96 -19.96
CA TRP A 113 -13.29 23.14 -18.59
C TRP A 113 -12.18 23.91 -17.88
N ILE A 114 -12.28 25.24 -17.95
CA ILE A 114 -11.35 26.12 -17.23
C ILE A 114 -11.58 26.01 -15.72
N GLU A 115 -12.74 25.54 -15.30
CA GLU A 115 -13.01 25.26 -13.91
C GLU A 115 -12.40 23.91 -13.52
N LYS A 116 -11.45 24.02 -12.72
CA LYS A 116 -10.61 23.12 -11.99
C LYS A 116 -11.33 21.84 -11.57
N ARG A 117 -11.28 20.81 -12.38
CA ARG A 117 -11.76 19.50 -11.97
C ARG A 117 -10.87 18.86 -10.89
N LEU A 118 -9.67 19.37 -10.73
CA LEU A 118 -8.80 19.11 -9.59
C LEU A 118 -8.48 20.46 -8.94
N TYR A 119 -9.05 20.72 -7.76
CA TYR A 119 -8.88 21.99 -7.07
C TYR A 119 -7.43 22.21 -6.62
N THR A 120 -6.92 23.40 -6.91
CA THR A 120 -5.60 23.82 -6.41
C THR A 120 -5.65 24.11 -4.92
N GLY A 121 -4.55 23.91 -4.24
CA GLY A 121 -4.43 24.13 -2.80
C GLY A 121 -3.14 23.59 -2.23
N HIS A 122 -3.03 23.65 -0.93
CA HIS A 122 -1.85 23.17 -0.23
C HIS A 122 -2.23 22.38 1.02
N GLU A 123 -1.39 21.44 1.36
CA GLU A 123 -1.45 20.61 2.57
C GLU A 123 -0.13 20.66 3.31
N MET A 124 -0.19 20.51 4.61
CA MET A 124 1.00 20.49 5.46
C MET A 124 0.94 19.30 6.40
N ASN A 125 2.00 18.53 6.43
CA ASN A 125 2.19 17.44 7.38
C ASN A 125 3.29 17.83 8.37
N THR A 126 3.08 17.49 9.63
CA THR A 126 4.07 17.61 10.70
C THR A 126 4.00 16.34 11.53
N ASP A 127 5.07 15.59 11.53
CA ASP A 127 5.09 14.25 12.12
C ASP A 127 6.23 14.15 13.11
N ALA A 128 6.00 13.44 14.21
CA ALA A 128 7.03 13.11 15.19
C ALA A 128 7.00 11.60 15.48
N PHE A 129 8.15 11.00 15.65
CA PHE A 129 8.26 9.59 15.96
C PHE A 129 9.33 9.29 16.98
N PHE A 130 9.11 8.23 17.72
CA PHE A 130 10.07 7.64 18.63
C PHE A 130 10.06 6.12 18.52
N GLN A 131 11.23 5.52 18.58
CA GLN A 131 11.40 4.06 18.53
C GLN A 131 12.53 3.66 19.48
N ILE A 132 12.36 2.53 20.15
CA ILE A 132 13.38 1.88 20.95
C ILE A 132 13.53 0.42 20.52
N LYS A 133 14.77 -0.03 20.35
CA LYS A 133 15.16 -1.43 20.28
C LYS A 133 16.00 -1.74 21.49
N HIS A 134 15.57 -2.67 22.33
CA HIS A 134 16.24 -3.01 23.58
C HIS A 134 16.46 -4.51 23.67
N ASN A 135 17.71 -4.92 23.85
CA ASN A 135 18.08 -6.29 24.14
C ASN A 135 18.00 -6.50 25.66
N LEU A 136 16.88 -7.06 26.13
CA LEU A 136 16.62 -7.31 27.55
C LEU A 136 17.57 -8.33 28.15
N HIS A 137 17.90 -9.35 27.39
CA HIS A 137 18.76 -10.48 27.78
C HIS A 137 19.37 -11.09 26.52
N LYS A 138 20.25 -12.09 26.67
CA LYS A 138 20.92 -12.78 25.55
C LYS A 138 19.95 -13.24 24.44
N ASN A 139 18.73 -13.58 24.80
CA ASN A 139 17.75 -14.20 23.90
C ASN A 139 16.52 -13.33 23.63
N TRP A 140 16.32 -12.23 24.34
CA TRP A 140 15.11 -11.43 24.25
C TRP A 140 15.37 -10.02 23.74
N ILE A 141 14.60 -9.61 22.74
CA ILE A 141 14.65 -8.26 22.16
C ILE A 141 13.24 -7.69 22.17
N VAL A 142 13.11 -6.46 22.63
CA VAL A 142 11.89 -5.66 22.52
C VAL A 142 12.11 -4.54 21.52
N ASN A 143 11.20 -4.39 20.57
CA ASN A 143 11.10 -3.20 19.75
C ASN A 143 9.76 -2.53 20.04
N ALA A 144 9.79 -1.25 20.39
CA ALA A 144 8.59 -0.45 20.59
C ALA A 144 8.76 0.88 19.86
N GLY A 145 7.68 1.42 19.32
CA GLY A 145 7.70 2.70 18.65
C GLY A 145 6.31 3.30 18.54
N ILE A 146 6.30 4.61 18.39
CA ILE A 146 5.08 5.38 18.14
C ILE A 146 5.40 6.49 17.16
N ARG A 147 4.47 6.75 16.25
CA ARG A 147 4.48 7.92 15.39
C ARG A 147 3.18 8.68 15.59
N TYR A 148 3.30 9.97 15.67
CA TYR A 148 2.18 10.91 15.68
C TYR A 148 2.26 11.75 14.40
N ASP A 149 1.17 11.79 13.65
CA ASP A 149 1.03 12.51 12.41
C ASP A 149 -0.05 13.59 12.57
N TYR A 150 0.31 14.82 12.26
CA TYR A 150 -0.59 15.96 12.19
C TYR A 150 -0.60 16.52 10.78
N LYS A 151 -1.74 16.44 10.12
CA LYS A 151 -1.92 16.92 8.76
C LYS A 151 -2.99 18.01 8.70
N ARG A 152 -2.64 19.14 8.14
CA ARG A 152 -3.58 20.19 7.77
C ARG A 152 -3.90 20.07 6.29
N ARG A 153 -5.12 19.65 5.99
CA ARG A 153 -5.61 19.43 4.62
C ARG A 153 -5.97 20.74 3.94
N SER A 154 -6.10 20.72 2.60
CA SER A 154 -6.47 21.89 1.76
C SER A 154 -7.81 22.50 2.15
N ASN A 155 -8.79 21.72 2.56
CA ASN A 155 -10.09 22.16 3.06
C ASN A 155 -10.06 22.70 4.51
N LYS A 156 -8.88 23.00 5.06
CA LYS A 156 -8.62 23.46 6.43
C LYS A 156 -8.94 22.45 7.55
N ARG A 157 -9.40 21.25 7.21
CA ARG A 157 -9.58 20.17 8.19
C ARG A 157 -8.25 19.61 8.64
N THR A 158 -8.21 19.10 9.83
CA THR A 158 -7.02 18.46 10.40
C THR A 158 -7.24 16.97 10.54
N LEU A 159 -6.20 16.20 10.22
CA LEU A 159 -6.09 14.80 10.53
C LEU A 159 -5.02 14.62 11.61
N GLN A 160 -5.34 13.84 12.64
CA GLN A 160 -4.40 13.42 13.65
C GLN A 160 -4.42 11.91 13.74
N ALA A 161 -3.25 11.29 13.66
CA ALA A 161 -3.15 9.84 13.70
C ALA A 161 -1.99 9.38 14.57
N PHE A 162 -2.22 8.26 15.28
CA PHE A 162 -1.20 7.57 16.07
C PHE A 162 -0.95 6.19 15.46
N SER A 163 0.30 5.89 15.22
CA SER A 163 0.78 4.63 14.63
C SER A 163 1.73 3.92 15.59
N PRO A 164 1.21 3.23 16.61
CA PRO A 164 2.02 2.44 17.54
C PRO A 164 2.50 1.14 16.88
N ARG A 165 3.66 0.66 17.33
CA ARG A 165 4.20 -0.66 17.00
C ARG A 165 4.92 -1.25 18.20
N LEU A 166 4.75 -2.55 18.38
CA LEU A 166 5.40 -3.31 19.44
C LEU A 166 5.79 -4.68 18.91
N SER A 167 6.98 -5.16 19.21
CA SER A 167 7.34 -6.55 18.99
C SER A 167 8.24 -7.09 20.08
N LEU A 168 7.99 -8.35 20.45
CA LEU A 168 8.80 -9.15 21.34
C LEU A 168 9.42 -10.28 20.52
N ILE A 169 10.73 -10.43 20.60
CA ILE A 169 11.51 -11.40 19.82
C ILE A 169 12.30 -12.26 20.79
N TYR A 170 12.19 -13.58 20.60
CA TYR A 170 12.99 -14.59 21.29
C TYR A 170 13.89 -15.32 20.31
N LEU A 171 15.19 -15.37 20.61
CA LEU A 171 16.22 -15.98 19.77
C LEU A 171 16.99 -17.03 20.57
N ARG A 172 17.00 -18.28 20.11
CA ARG A 172 17.81 -19.31 20.74
C ARG A 172 18.08 -20.50 19.81
N ASN A 173 19.33 -20.86 19.62
CA ASN A 173 19.72 -22.08 18.91
C ASN A 173 19.04 -22.30 17.57
N GLY A 174 19.04 -21.28 16.70
CA GLY A 174 18.37 -21.34 15.40
C GLY A 174 16.87 -21.06 15.44
N LEU A 175 16.25 -21.05 16.61
CA LEU A 175 14.85 -20.69 16.80
C LEU A 175 14.69 -19.17 16.95
N ASN A 176 13.77 -18.59 16.20
CA ASN A 176 13.33 -17.21 16.29
C ASN A 176 11.80 -17.17 16.42
N ILE A 177 11.30 -16.67 17.54
CA ILE A 177 9.88 -16.45 17.74
C ILE A 177 9.65 -14.94 17.89
N LYS A 178 8.75 -14.39 17.10
CA LYS A 178 8.40 -12.98 17.14
C LYS A 178 6.89 -12.82 17.27
N ALA A 179 6.45 -12.10 18.30
CA ALA A 179 5.09 -11.59 18.39
C ALA A 179 5.11 -10.10 18.12
N SER A 180 4.20 -9.60 17.29
CA SER A 180 4.16 -8.18 16.94
C SER A 180 2.75 -7.65 16.77
N TYR A 181 2.61 -6.38 17.11
CA TYR A 181 1.44 -5.54 16.85
C TYR A 181 1.90 -4.26 16.15
N SER A 182 1.17 -3.84 15.16
CA SER A 182 1.33 -2.53 14.55
C SER A 182 0.00 -1.95 14.10
N ARG A 183 -0.11 -0.63 14.18
CA ARG A 183 -1.20 0.12 13.55
C ARG A 183 -0.58 1.13 12.60
N ALA A 184 -1.11 1.20 11.40
CA ALA A 184 -0.76 2.17 10.39
C ALA A 184 -2.02 2.86 9.87
N PHE A 185 -1.87 4.01 9.23
CA PHE A 185 -2.95 4.68 8.53
C PHE A 185 -2.46 5.16 7.16
N VAL A 186 -3.42 5.35 6.26
CA VAL A 186 -3.21 6.01 4.97
C VAL A 186 -4.26 7.11 4.86
N ASP A 187 -3.81 8.36 4.71
CA ASP A 187 -4.74 9.47 4.46
C ASP A 187 -5.30 9.36 3.03
N ALA A 188 -6.55 9.76 2.85
CA ALA A 188 -7.13 9.87 1.52
C ALA A 188 -6.23 10.73 0.63
N PRO A 189 -5.85 10.28 -0.57
CA PRO A 189 -5.04 11.06 -1.49
C PRO A 189 -5.64 12.43 -1.78
N TYR A 190 -4.79 13.42 -2.07
CA TYR A 190 -5.25 14.77 -2.42
C TYR A 190 -6.30 14.74 -3.53
N TYR A 191 -6.05 13.92 -4.56
CA TYR A 191 -6.94 13.72 -5.68
C TYR A 191 -8.34 13.24 -5.23
N TYR A 192 -8.45 12.26 -4.33
CA TYR A 192 -9.75 11.72 -3.86
C TYR A 192 -10.59 12.70 -3.04
N ARG A 193 -9.99 13.80 -2.59
CA ARG A 193 -10.67 14.81 -1.78
C ARG A 193 -10.97 16.10 -2.53
N ASN A 194 -10.30 16.34 -3.65
CA ASN A 194 -10.29 17.65 -4.30
C ASN A 194 -10.56 17.58 -5.81
N ASN A 195 -11.16 16.49 -6.31
CA ASN A 195 -11.53 16.40 -7.72
C ASN A 195 -13.05 16.49 -7.93
N GLU A 196 -13.45 16.92 -9.11
CA GLU A 196 -14.81 16.92 -9.63
C GLU A 196 -14.82 16.34 -11.05
N MET A 197 -14.20 15.19 -11.25
CA MET A 197 -14.16 14.55 -12.55
C MET A 197 -15.44 13.77 -12.82
N ASP A 198 -15.82 13.64 -14.09
CA ASP A 198 -17.06 12.96 -14.50
C ASP A 198 -17.08 11.47 -14.11
N THR A 199 -15.89 10.86 -14.07
CA THR A 199 -15.75 9.46 -13.67
C THR A 199 -15.88 9.27 -12.15
N TYR A 200 -15.32 10.20 -11.35
CA TYR A 200 -15.31 10.12 -9.90
C TYR A 200 -15.19 11.50 -9.27
N SER A 201 -16.07 11.79 -8.34
CA SER A 201 -16.04 13.05 -7.58
C SER A 201 -15.34 12.89 -6.25
N GLY A 202 -14.71 13.96 -5.80
CA GLY A 202 -14.02 13.99 -4.50
C GLY A 202 -14.98 13.99 -3.32
N GLY A 203 -14.60 13.29 -2.27
CA GLY A 203 -15.29 13.29 -0.98
C GLY A 203 -14.65 14.27 0.00
N GLU A 204 -15.27 15.41 0.29
CA GLU A 204 -14.72 16.39 1.24
C GLU A 204 -14.48 15.86 2.66
N ASN A 205 -15.26 14.84 3.05
CA ASN A 205 -15.31 14.30 4.42
C ASN A 205 -14.48 13.04 4.60
N LEU A 206 -13.67 12.65 3.62
CA LEU A 206 -12.92 11.41 3.68
C LEU A 206 -12.02 11.34 4.92
N GLN A 207 -12.17 10.24 5.65
CA GLN A 207 -11.31 9.86 6.78
C GLN A 207 -10.09 9.09 6.28
N ALA A 208 -9.09 8.93 7.11
CA ALA A 208 -7.98 8.05 6.83
C ALA A 208 -8.42 6.58 6.97
N GLU A 209 -7.84 5.74 6.14
CA GLU A 209 -7.89 4.29 6.28
C GLU A 209 -6.94 3.84 7.39
N TYR A 210 -7.31 2.82 8.15
CA TYR A 210 -6.48 2.24 9.21
C TYR A 210 -6.29 0.76 9.01
N LEU A 211 -5.07 0.29 9.26
CA LEU A 211 -4.73 -1.13 9.31
C LEU A 211 -4.08 -1.45 10.65
N SER A 212 -4.70 -2.34 11.41
CA SER A 212 -4.12 -2.95 12.61
C SER A 212 -3.72 -4.39 12.29
N SER A 213 -2.47 -4.74 12.56
CA SER A 213 -1.89 -6.05 12.26
C SER A 213 -1.33 -6.69 13.53
N TYR A 214 -1.72 -7.94 13.77
CA TYR A 214 -1.22 -8.81 14.83
C TYR A 214 -0.58 -10.02 14.18
N GLN A 215 0.66 -10.33 14.54
CA GLN A 215 1.40 -11.41 13.92
C GLN A 215 2.21 -12.19 14.95
N VAL A 216 2.25 -13.50 14.76
CA VAL A 216 3.19 -14.39 15.48
C VAL A 216 3.95 -15.20 14.43
N THR A 217 5.25 -14.97 14.39
CA THR A 217 6.16 -15.66 13.47
C THR A 217 7.04 -16.61 14.27
N CYS A 218 7.16 -17.84 13.82
CA CYS A 218 8.09 -18.85 14.33
C CYS A 218 8.99 -19.29 13.17
N ALA A 219 10.28 -19.00 13.26
CA ALA A 219 11.26 -19.40 12.27
C ALA A 219 12.32 -20.30 12.92
N TYR A 220 12.68 -21.37 12.23
CA TYR A 220 13.70 -22.30 12.67
C TYR A 220 14.71 -22.55 11.55
N HIS A 221 15.98 -22.30 11.87
CA HIS A 221 17.11 -22.55 11.02
C HIS A 221 17.93 -23.72 11.57
N HIS A 222 18.02 -24.82 10.81
CA HIS A 222 18.83 -25.97 11.16
C HIS A 222 20.04 -26.12 10.22
N SER A 223 21.17 -25.55 10.64
CA SER A 223 22.39 -25.52 9.83
C SER A 223 22.89 -26.91 9.39
N PRO A 224 22.92 -27.97 10.21
CA PRO A 224 23.41 -29.28 9.79
C PRO A 224 22.63 -29.92 8.64
N SER A 225 21.31 -29.68 8.58
CA SER A 225 20.43 -30.22 7.52
C SER A 225 20.12 -29.20 6.44
N HIS A 226 20.63 -27.96 6.54
CA HIS A 226 20.36 -26.87 5.62
C HIS A 226 18.84 -26.66 5.40
N ILE A 227 18.08 -26.72 6.49
CA ILE A 227 16.62 -26.52 6.51
C ILE A 227 16.31 -25.20 7.18
N ASP A 228 15.50 -24.40 6.50
CA ASP A 228 14.86 -23.19 7.03
C ASP A 228 13.36 -23.38 6.94
N VAL A 229 12.65 -23.18 8.05
CA VAL A 229 11.18 -23.20 8.08
C VAL A 229 10.70 -21.97 8.83
N GLU A 230 9.73 -21.29 8.27
CA GLU A 230 9.06 -20.15 8.88
C GLU A 230 7.56 -20.37 8.81
N CYS A 231 6.87 -20.15 9.92
CA CYS A 231 5.41 -20.12 10.01
C CYS A 231 4.99 -18.77 10.58
N ASN A 232 4.09 -18.08 9.89
CA ASN A 232 3.54 -16.80 10.29
C ASN A 232 2.02 -16.93 10.43
N LEU A 233 1.51 -16.67 11.63
CA LEU A 233 0.08 -16.50 11.91
C LEU A 233 -0.21 -15.02 11.94
N PHE A 234 -1.25 -14.58 11.24
CA PHE A 234 -1.61 -13.18 11.19
C PHE A 234 -3.10 -12.95 11.36
N TYR A 235 -3.43 -11.80 11.92
CA TYR A 235 -4.75 -11.22 11.94
C TYR A 235 -4.63 -9.74 11.61
N ASN A 236 -5.35 -9.31 10.56
CA ASN A 236 -5.38 -7.95 10.07
C ASN A 236 -6.80 -7.40 10.17
N ARG A 237 -6.92 -6.19 10.72
CA ARG A 237 -8.16 -5.43 10.74
C ARG A 237 -7.95 -4.12 10.03
N ALA A 238 -8.61 -3.98 8.89
CA ALA A 238 -8.65 -2.75 8.13
C ALA A 238 -10.00 -2.05 8.28
N SER A 239 -10.03 -0.73 8.30
CA SER A 239 -11.24 0.05 8.50
C SER A 239 -11.20 1.38 7.77
N HIS A 240 -12.38 1.95 7.49
CA HIS A 240 -12.57 3.19 6.76
C HIS A 240 -12.00 3.14 5.33
N PHE A 241 -12.13 2.01 4.65
CA PHE A 241 -11.69 1.88 3.27
C PHE A 241 -12.25 2.98 2.39
N LEU A 242 -11.38 3.52 1.55
CA LEU A 242 -11.75 4.45 0.50
C LEU A 242 -12.34 3.67 -0.67
N PHE A 243 -13.55 3.99 -0.99
CA PHE A 243 -14.34 3.28 -1.97
C PHE A 243 -15.11 4.29 -2.81
N THR A 244 -15.33 3.98 -4.07
CA THR A 244 -16.21 4.76 -4.94
C THR A 244 -17.55 4.06 -5.04
N GLN A 245 -18.58 4.76 -4.64
CA GLN A 245 -19.94 4.22 -4.75
C GLN A 245 -20.37 4.22 -6.23
N PRO A 246 -20.75 3.06 -6.81
CA PRO A 246 -21.04 2.96 -8.24
C PRO A 246 -22.15 3.92 -8.72
N GLU A 247 -23.18 4.12 -7.89
CA GLU A 247 -24.33 4.94 -8.24
C GLU A 247 -24.03 6.44 -8.23
N THR A 248 -23.27 6.90 -7.23
CA THR A 248 -22.99 8.33 -7.04
C THR A 248 -21.65 8.75 -7.63
N ARG A 249 -20.76 7.78 -7.87
CA ARG A 249 -19.37 8.00 -8.29
C ARG A 249 -18.57 8.91 -7.36
N VAL A 250 -18.98 9.00 -6.10
CA VAL A 250 -18.30 9.79 -5.07
C VAL A 250 -17.42 8.88 -4.23
N TYR A 251 -16.22 9.36 -3.89
CA TYR A 251 -15.37 8.68 -2.92
C TYR A 251 -15.93 8.79 -1.52
N GLU A 252 -16.08 7.64 -0.87
CA GLU A 252 -16.56 7.52 0.50
C GLU A 252 -15.67 6.58 1.31
N ASN A 253 -15.72 6.70 2.63
CA ASN A 253 -15.17 5.68 3.50
C ASN A 253 -16.23 4.60 3.72
N ALA A 254 -16.01 3.44 3.16
CA ALA A 254 -16.91 2.32 3.31
C ALA A 254 -16.24 1.17 4.06
N GLY A 255 -16.95 0.67 5.05
CA GLY A 255 -16.71 -0.62 5.61
C GLY A 255 -15.43 -0.90 6.38
N SER A 256 -15.35 -2.13 6.78
CA SER A 256 -14.20 -2.73 7.46
C SER A 256 -14.01 -4.17 6.99
N LEU A 257 -12.79 -4.67 7.15
CA LEU A 257 -12.42 -6.04 6.82
C LEU A 257 -11.50 -6.60 7.90
N ASP A 258 -11.90 -7.71 8.48
CA ASP A 258 -11.07 -8.52 9.38
C ASP A 258 -10.65 -9.78 8.63
N MET A 259 -9.35 -10.01 8.52
CA MET A 259 -8.79 -11.14 7.81
C MET A 259 -7.71 -11.83 8.65
N GLY A 260 -7.75 -13.14 8.67
CA GLY A 260 -6.73 -13.95 9.35
C GLY A 260 -6.20 -15.07 8.47
N GLY A 261 -4.99 -15.52 8.75
CA GLY A 261 -4.39 -16.56 7.96
C GLY A 261 -3.10 -17.12 8.53
N VAL A 262 -2.56 -18.07 7.80
CA VAL A 262 -1.28 -18.72 8.09
C VAL A 262 -0.46 -18.76 6.80
N GLU A 263 0.82 -18.41 6.92
CA GLU A 263 1.82 -18.53 5.87
C GLU A 263 2.91 -19.46 6.35
N VAL A 264 3.36 -20.37 5.49
CA VAL A 264 4.49 -21.25 5.77
C VAL A 264 5.48 -21.14 4.62
N VAL A 265 6.73 -20.92 4.96
CA VAL A 265 7.86 -20.93 4.03
C VAL A 265 8.82 -22.01 4.47
N ALA A 266 9.21 -22.88 3.55
CA ALA A 266 10.21 -23.93 3.81
C ALA A 266 11.28 -23.91 2.72
N ARG A 267 12.54 -23.97 3.13
CA ARG A 267 13.68 -24.05 2.24
C ARG A 267 14.56 -25.22 2.67
N TYR A 268 14.99 -25.97 1.68
CA TYR A 268 15.98 -27.04 1.86
C TYR A 268 17.06 -26.92 0.81
N LYS A 269 18.31 -27.00 1.21
CA LYS A 269 19.45 -26.90 0.31
C LYS A 269 20.48 -27.99 0.61
N ALA A 270 20.55 -28.98 -0.26
CA ALA A 270 21.62 -30.00 -0.26
C ALA A 270 22.60 -29.69 -1.42
N ASP A 271 23.65 -30.52 -1.54
CA ASP A 271 24.67 -30.31 -2.56
C ASP A 271 24.12 -30.32 -3.99
N ARG A 272 23.13 -31.16 -4.28
CA ARG A 272 22.53 -31.31 -5.62
C ARG A 272 21.06 -30.89 -5.68
N LEU A 273 20.38 -30.72 -4.55
CA LEU A 273 18.95 -30.45 -4.50
C LEU A 273 18.70 -29.17 -3.73
N SER A 274 17.96 -28.24 -4.30
CA SER A 274 17.31 -27.16 -3.55
C SER A 274 15.81 -27.23 -3.75
N LEU A 275 15.09 -27.07 -2.63
CA LEU A 275 13.64 -26.99 -2.58
C LEU A 275 13.27 -25.68 -1.89
N ASP A 276 12.45 -24.89 -2.54
CA ASP A 276 11.87 -23.66 -2.00
C ASP A 276 10.36 -23.78 -2.13
N GLY A 277 9.66 -23.72 -1.02
CA GLY A 277 8.20 -23.82 -0.98
C GLY A 277 7.60 -22.74 -0.11
N ASN A 278 6.47 -22.23 -0.52
CA ASN A 278 5.60 -21.43 0.32
C ASN A 278 4.14 -21.82 0.11
N LEU A 279 3.38 -21.68 1.18
CA LEU A 279 1.93 -21.82 1.16
C LEU A 279 1.32 -20.71 2.01
N CYS A 280 0.17 -20.22 1.58
CA CYS A 280 -0.62 -19.25 2.31
C CYS A 280 -2.07 -19.73 2.34
N PHE A 281 -2.67 -19.69 3.51
CA PHE A 281 -4.10 -19.88 3.71
C PHE A 281 -4.62 -18.65 4.44
N GLN A 282 -5.63 -17.99 3.88
CA GLN A 282 -6.25 -16.81 4.45
C GLN A 282 -7.77 -16.84 4.29
N LYS A 283 -8.44 -16.22 5.23
CA LYS A 283 -9.90 -16.15 5.26
C LYS A 283 -10.37 -14.82 5.82
N VAL A 284 -11.45 -14.32 5.24
CA VAL A 284 -12.22 -13.22 5.82
C VAL A 284 -12.95 -13.73 7.05
N LEU A 285 -12.77 -13.06 8.17
CA LEU A 285 -13.38 -13.41 9.47
C LEU A 285 -14.60 -12.54 9.74
N ASN A 286 -14.56 -11.28 9.34
CA ASN A 286 -15.67 -10.34 9.47
C ASN A 286 -15.52 -9.21 8.45
N TYR A 287 -16.63 -8.62 8.00
CA TYR A 287 -16.61 -7.48 7.11
C TYR A 287 -17.92 -6.67 7.20
N THR A 288 -17.83 -5.39 6.85
CA THR A 288 -18.99 -4.51 6.68
C THR A 288 -18.77 -3.66 5.43
N ASN A 289 -19.78 -3.58 4.56
CA ASN A 289 -19.75 -2.78 3.33
C ASN A 289 -18.45 -2.96 2.53
N PHE A 290 -18.04 -4.18 2.31
CA PHE A 290 -16.84 -4.53 1.58
C PHE A 290 -17.13 -5.62 0.55
N PHE A 291 -16.43 -5.61 -0.58
CA PHE A 291 -16.60 -6.61 -1.64
C PHE A 291 -16.03 -7.96 -1.21
N VAL A 292 -16.90 -8.76 -0.61
CA VAL A 292 -16.60 -10.13 -0.21
C VAL A 292 -17.62 -11.04 -0.85
N THR A 293 -17.14 -12.04 -1.58
CA THR A 293 -17.97 -13.09 -2.20
C THR A 293 -17.56 -14.43 -1.59
N ASP A 294 -18.53 -15.19 -1.07
CA ASP A 294 -18.32 -16.48 -0.41
C ASP A 294 -17.21 -16.48 0.67
N GLY A 295 -17.10 -15.39 1.44
CA GLY A 295 -16.09 -15.24 2.48
C GLY A 295 -14.67 -14.99 1.99
N SER A 296 -14.51 -14.63 0.72
CA SER A 296 -13.23 -14.27 0.11
C SER A 296 -13.27 -12.85 -0.44
N VAL A 297 -12.18 -12.12 -0.30
CA VAL A 297 -12.00 -10.83 -0.95
C VAL A 297 -11.82 -11.06 -2.45
N ASN A 298 -12.49 -10.24 -3.27
CA ASN A 298 -12.38 -10.34 -4.72
C ASN A 298 -10.91 -10.21 -5.18
N ASN A 299 -10.52 -11.01 -6.15
CA ASN A 299 -9.16 -11.14 -6.69
C ASN A 299 -8.10 -11.64 -5.69
N VAL A 300 -8.51 -12.21 -4.55
CA VAL A 300 -7.59 -12.74 -3.54
C VAL A 300 -7.93 -14.21 -3.28
N PRO A 301 -7.06 -15.16 -3.66
CA PRO A 301 -7.30 -16.57 -3.40
C PRO A 301 -7.21 -16.88 -1.89
N GLY A 302 -8.13 -17.69 -1.38
CA GLY A 302 -8.09 -18.15 0.01
C GLY A 302 -6.92 -19.09 0.31
N PHE A 303 -6.43 -19.78 -0.72
CA PHE A 303 -5.26 -20.66 -0.65
C PHE A 303 -4.32 -20.40 -1.82
N SER A 304 -3.01 -20.35 -1.56
CA SER A 304 -1.98 -20.34 -2.60
C SER A 304 -0.77 -21.14 -2.17
N MET A 305 -0.13 -21.80 -3.11
CA MET A 305 1.07 -22.58 -2.90
C MET A 305 2.02 -22.42 -4.09
N ASN A 306 3.31 -22.23 -3.80
CA ASN A 306 4.36 -22.27 -4.79
C ASN A 306 5.43 -23.24 -4.32
N LEU A 307 5.92 -24.07 -5.22
CA LEU A 307 7.03 -24.99 -4.99
C LEU A 307 8.02 -24.86 -6.15
N VAL A 308 9.28 -24.68 -5.81
CA VAL A 308 10.39 -24.66 -6.76
C VAL A 308 11.40 -25.74 -6.34
N ALA A 309 11.70 -26.64 -7.24
CA ALA A 309 12.71 -27.66 -7.05
C ALA A 309 13.80 -27.53 -8.13
N ASN A 310 15.04 -27.48 -7.68
CA ASN A 310 16.21 -27.46 -8.57
C ASN A 310 17.08 -28.66 -8.25
N TYR A 311 17.37 -29.48 -9.27
CA TYR A 311 18.24 -30.63 -9.12
C TYR A 311 19.41 -30.59 -10.09
N PHE A 312 20.64 -30.66 -9.58
CA PHE A 312 21.84 -30.74 -10.37
C PHE A 312 22.11 -32.19 -10.82
N LEU A 313 21.81 -32.49 -12.07
CA LEU A 313 22.07 -33.77 -12.73
C LEU A 313 23.59 -34.00 -12.84
N LEU A 314 24.33 -32.96 -13.20
CA LEU A 314 25.78 -32.95 -13.29
C LEU A 314 26.31 -31.65 -12.70
N LYS A 315 27.30 -31.78 -11.80
CA LYS A 315 27.98 -30.62 -11.17
C LYS A 315 29.48 -30.83 -11.24
N LYS A 316 30.12 -30.36 -12.34
CA LYS A 316 31.57 -30.36 -12.55
C LYS A 316 32.08 -28.95 -12.67
N LYS A 317 33.41 -28.74 -12.51
CA LYS A 317 34.04 -27.40 -12.54
C LYS A 317 33.76 -26.64 -13.85
N VAL A 318 33.58 -27.34 -14.98
CA VAL A 318 33.46 -26.75 -16.32
C VAL A 318 32.05 -26.94 -16.91
N GLN A 319 31.29 -27.91 -16.42
CA GLN A 319 29.97 -28.25 -16.93
C GLN A 319 28.99 -28.49 -15.80
N SER A 320 27.81 -27.86 -15.85
CA SER A 320 26.71 -28.12 -14.93
C SER A 320 25.41 -28.33 -15.71
N TRP A 321 24.67 -29.36 -15.38
CA TRP A 321 23.34 -29.63 -15.92
C TRP A 321 22.37 -29.66 -14.75
N SER A 322 21.25 -28.94 -14.86
CA SER A 322 20.23 -28.89 -13.83
C SER A 322 18.83 -29.04 -14.44
N ALA A 323 17.95 -29.65 -13.66
CA ALA A 323 16.52 -29.70 -13.94
C ALA A 323 15.80 -28.77 -12.94
N HIS A 324 14.81 -28.03 -13.43
CA HIS A 324 14.00 -27.11 -12.66
C HIS A 324 12.54 -27.53 -12.76
N LEU A 325 11.86 -27.62 -11.63
CA LEU A 325 10.42 -27.81 -11.55
C LEU A 325 9.83 -26.63 -10.79
N LYS A 326 8.81 -26.02 -11.35
CA LYS A 326 8.01 -24.98 -10.68
C LYS A 326 6.55 -25.38 -10.71
N LEU A 327 5.94 -25.45 -9.52
CA LEU A 327 4.53 -25.72 -9.32
C LEU A 327 3.90 -24.50 -8.65
N ASN A 328 2.84 -23.96 -9.25
CA ASN A 328 1.99 -22.94 -8.65
C ASN A 328 0.56 -23.50 -8.56
N CYS A 329 -0.05 -23.34 -7.40
CA CYS A 329 -1.44 -23.75 -7.17
C CYS A 329 -2.14 -22.66 -6.36
N SER A 330 -3.36 -22.33 -6.75
CA SER A 330 -4.23 -21.41 -6.00
C SER A 330 -5.66 -21.93 -6.01
N SER A 331 -6.43 -21.57 -4.98
CA SER A 331 -7.88 -21.72 -5.03
C SER A 331 -8.44 -20.75 -6.07
N HIS A 332 -9.71 -20.97 -6.44
CA HIS A 332 -10.44 -19.99 -7.23
C HIS A 332 -10.50 -18.64 -6.48
N CYS A 333 -10.58 -17.56 -7.22
CA CYS A 333 -10.88 -16.23 -6.71
C CYS A 333 -12.00 -15.60 -7.54
N TYR A 334 -12.81 -14.82 -6.88
CA TYR A 334 -13.89 -14.08 -7.54
C TYR A 334 -13.34 -12.78 -8.11
N THR A 335 -13.78 -12.45 -9.32
CA THR A 335 -13.47 -11.15 -9.95
C THR A 335 -14.74 -10.34 -10.03
N GLN A 336 -14.71 -9.12 -9.54
CA GLN A 336 -15.83 -8.21 -9.75
C GLN A 336 -15.77 -7.69 -11.18
N VAL A 337 -16.79 -8.00 -11.96
CA VAL A 337 -17.00 -7.38 -13.28
C VAL A 337 -17.85 -6.14 -13.06
N SER A 338 -17.44 -5.00 -13.60
CA SER A 338 -18.28 -3.80 -13.62
C SER A 338 -19.55 -4.11 -14.42
N VAL A 339 -20.71 -3.86 -13.81
CA VAL A 339 -22.00 -3.97 -14.50
C VAL A 339 -22.00 -2.89 -15.58
N LEU A 340 -21.97 -3.31 -16.84
CA LEU A 340 -22.36 -2.44 -17.94
C LEU A 340 -23.88 -2.26 -17.87
N GLU A 341 -24.41 -1.12 -18.26
CA GLU A 341 -25.84 -0.73 -18.12
C GLU A 341 -26.85 -1.70 -18.76
N ASP A 342 -26.42 -2.69 -19.47
CA ASP A 342 -27.24 -3.71 -20.16
C ASP A 342 -27.66 -4.89 -19.26
N GLY A 343 -27.45 -4.81 -17.98
CA GLY A 343 -27.95 -5.81 -17.01
C GLY A 343 -27.23 -7.16 -17.01
N LEU A 344 -26.06 -7.26 -17.60
CA LEU A 344 -25.22 -8.45 -17.52
C LEU A 344 -24.46 -8.47 -16.19
N ASN A 345 -25.11 -9.02 -15.18
CA ASN A 345 -24.42 -9.43 -13.95
C ASN A 345 -23.53 -10.64 -14.28
N GLY A 346 -22.26 -10.40 -14.55
CA GLY A 346 -21.29 -11.44 -14.78
C GLY A 346 -20.38 -11.61 -13.57
N ASP A 347 -20.71 -12.53 -12.68
CA ASP A 347 -19.70 -13.10 -11.78
C ASP A 347 -18.83 -14.04 -12.62
N ALA A 348 -17.68 -13.61 -13.04
CA ALA A 348 -16.72 -14.48 -13.70
C ALA A 348 -15.95 -15.24 -12.63
N THR A 349 -16.25 -16.52 -12.49
CA THR A 349 -15.37 -17.46 -11.77
C THR A 349 -14.31 -17.95 -12.74
N ASN A 350 -13.05 -17.72 -12.45
CA ASN A 350 -11.90 -18.35 -13.09
C ASN A 350 -11.47 -19.61 -12.35
#